data_261ef17364bf5faa51813cee604968ff
#
_entry.id   261ef17364bf5faa51813cee604968ff
#
_cell.length_a   1.000
_cell.length_b   1.000
_cell.length_c   1.000
_cell.angle_alpha   90.00
_cell.angle_beta   90.00
_cell.angle_gamma   90.00
#
_symmetry.space_group_name_H-M   'P 1'
#
loop_
_entity.id
_entity.type
_entity.pdbx_description
1 polymer ?
#
loop_
_entity_poly.entity_id
_entity_poly.type
_entity_poly.pdbx_seq_one_letter_code
_entity_poly.pdbx_strand_id
1 'polypeptide(L)'
;KALAAADDSGIGQSGATTSLRFMVFDQNPLTSEADTYTARTGLISRTGSKWAMLEGDITGAQQLIIKVSNAGDGFAYDRANLINPVLIDAQGNETALTSLQHTSYTSEYGSVRKNRNVEGGTLVVDGKSYTNGLGMNAECTLVYDLPKGHSYVRFSALCGYDSSCERDNPSTSGTTMEFMLSLVQSTTTVIDFDLTQLGYGADEDVPLYDIWAKKHVGTARGTLSTEVPKHGVRLFRLGNKVADGIEHMKNDLTGDAASGAITTLQGMRLNASAASLPEGLYIIGGRKVLVP
;
A
#
# COMPACT_ATOMS: atom_id res chain seq x y z
N LYS A 1 -6.15 -11.08 19.52
CA LYS A 1 -7.38 -10.28 19.47
C LYS A 1 -7.23 -9.10 20.42
N ALA A 2 -7.62 -7.91 19.99
CA ALA A 2 -7.64 -6.70 20.82
C ALA A 2 -9.01 -6.04 20.68
N LEU A 3 -9.52 -5.47 21.78
CA LEU A 3 -10.67 -4.58 21.77
C LEU A 3 -10.14 -3.15 21.66
N ALA A 4 -10.65 -2.39 20.70
CA ALA A 4 -10.30 -1.00 20.50
C ALA A 4 -11.56 -0.16 20.64
N ALA A 5 -11.54 0.83 21.53
CA ALA A 5 -12.67 1.70 21.82
C ALA A 5 -12.21 3.11 22.19
N ALA A 6 -13.09 4.11 22.01
CA ALA A 6 -12.91 5.43 22.57
C ALA A 6 -13.24 5.40 24.07
N ASP A 7 -12.50 6.15 24.87
CA ASP A 7 -12.82 6.38 26.28
C ASP A 7 -14.02 7.34 26.41
N ASP A 8 -14.94 7.05 27.30
CA ASP A 8 -16.15 7.83 27.49
C ASP A 8 -15.88 9.28 27.99
N SER A 9 -14.72 9.53 28.58
CA SER A 9 -14.32 10.86 29.05
C SER A 9 -14.18 11.88 27.91
N GLY A 10 -13.95 11.41 26.67
CA GLY A 10 -13.92 12.24 25.47
C GLY A 10 -15.29 12.52 24.85
N ILE A 11 -16.33 11.84 25.30
CA ILE A 11 -17.70 11.97 24.78
C ILE A 11 -18.41 13.11 25.51
N GLY A 12 -18.93 14.09 24.77
CA GLY A 12 -19.72 15.18 25.35
C GLY A 12 -18.96 16.44 25.69
N GLN A 13 -17.69 16.54 25.34
CA GLN A 13 -16.95 17.80 25.40
C GLN A 13 -17.46 18.77 24.32
N SER A 14 -17.92 19.95 24.72
CA SER A 14 -18.46 20.95 23.82
C SER A 14 -17.44 21.35 22.75
N GLY A 15 -17.79 21.17 21.49
CA GLY A 15 -16.96 21.54 20.34
C GLY A 15 -15.91 20.50 19.90
N ALA A 16 -15.83 19.33 20.55
CA ALA A 16 -14.93 18.25 20.15
C ALA A 16 -15.65 17.12 19.43
N THR A 17 -15.16 16.72 18.27
CA THR A 17 -15.52 15.46 17.61
C THR A 17 -14.46 14.42 17.95
N THR A 18 -14.86 13.36 18.64
CA THR A 18 -13.94 12.26 18.94
C THR A 18 -13.74 11.43 17.67
N SER A 19 -12.55 11.45 17.11
CA SER A 19 -12.19 10.65 15.95
C SER A 19 -10.91 9.87 16.25
N LEU A 20 -10.99 8.54 16.18
CA LEU A 20 -9.87 7.66 16.48
C LEU A 20 -9.58 6.75 15.28
N ARG A 21 -8.29 6.53 15.02
CA ARG A 21 -7.82 5.52 14.08
C ARG A 21 -6.93 4.53 14.82
N PHE A 22 -7.33 3.27 14.82
CA PHE A 22 -6.50 2.18 15.35
C PHE A 22 -5.71 1.55 14.21
N MET A 23 -4.42 1.34 14.44
CA MET A 23 -3.51 0.75 13.46
C MET A 23 -2.73 -0.37 14.13
N VAL A 24 -2.52 -1.46 13.41
CA VAL A 24 -1.67 -2.57 13.85
C VAL A 24 -0.43 -2.58 12.97
N PHE A 25 0.73 -2.55 13.60
CA PHE A 25 2.02 -2.62 12.95
C PHE A 25 2.69 -3.95 13.34
N ASP A 26 3.39 -4.56 12.43
CA ASP A 26 4.22 -5.74 12.66
C ASP A 26 5.58 -5.38 13.28
N GLN A 27 5.94 -4.10 13.21
CA GLN A 27 7.13 -3.52 13.85
C GLN A 27 6.75 -2.27 14.63
N ASN A 28 7.59 -1.86 15.60
CA ASN A 28 7.34 -0.65 16.36
C ASN A 28 7.50 0.59 15.46
N PRO A 29 6.43 1.33 15.13
CA PRO A 29 6.52 2.49 14.25
C PRO A 29 7.32 3.64 14.88
N LEU A 30 7.47 3.66 16.21
CA LEU A 30 8.20 4.71 16.92
C LEU A 30 9.73 4.51 16.87
N THR A 31 10.20 3.31 16.55
CA THR A 31 11.65 3.02 16.45
C THR A 31 12.17 3.08 15.02
N SER A 32 11.28 3.09 14.01
CA SER A 32 11.66 3.08 12.59
C SER A 32 11.68 4.46 11.94
N GLU A 33 11.11 5.49 12.56
CA GLU A 33 11.03 6.82 11.94
C GLU A 33 12.37 7.58 11.88
N ALA A 34 13.32 7.27 12.74
CA ALA A 34 14.57 8.03 12.81
C ALA A 34 15.54 7.78 11.63
N ASP A 35 15.44 6.65 10.92
CA ASP A 35 16.48 6.20 9.98
C ASP A 35 16.01 5.85 8.56
N THR A 36 14.74 6.09 8.19
CA THR A 36 14.20 5.62 6.90
C THR A 36 13.89 6.72 5.88
N TYR A 37 14.40 7.92 6.07
CA TYR A 37 14.27 8.96 5.06
C TYR A 37 15.27 8.75 3.93
N THR A 38 14.77 8.77 2.69
CA THR A 38 15.59 8.72 1.48
C THR A 38 16.46 9.97 1.33
N ALA A 39 15.91 11.13 1.76
CA ALA A 39 16.61 12.41 1.75
C ALA A 39 16.08 13.34 2.84
N ARG A 40 16.91 14.29 3.26
CA ARG A 40 16.61 15.32 4.26
C ARG A 40 17.29 16.62 3.88
N THR A 41 16.66 17.75 4.17
CA THR A 41 17.27 19.07 3.95
C THR A 41 18.26 19.48 5.06
N GLY A 42 18.14 18.87 6.24
CA GLY A 42 18.64 19.48 7.47
C GLY A 42 17.81 20.65 7.91
N LEU A 43 18.24 21.31 9.00
CA LEU A 43 17.51 22.42 9.62
C LEU A 43 17.50 23.66 8.74
N ILE A 44 16.31 24.14 8.43
CA ILE A 44 16.03 25.42 7.79
C ILE A 44 15.50 26.37 8.86
N SER A 45 16.07 27.57 8.98
CA SER A 45 15.67 28.52 10.01
C SER A 45 16.01 29.96 9.64
N ARG A 46 15.43 30.92 10.35
CA ARG A 46 15.71 32.36 10.15
C ARG A 46 17.13 32.76 10.56
N THR A 47 17.74 32.02 11.47
CA THR A 47 19.10 32.29 11.97
C THR A 47 20.17 31.43 11.29
N GLY A 48 19.75 30.46 10.47
CA GLY A 48 20.62 29.56 9.73
C GLY A 48 20.35 29.61 8.22
N SER A 49 20.34 28.45 7.59
CA SER A 49 19.99 28.34 6.17
C SER A 49 18.50 28.62 5.99
N LYS A 50 18.15 29.55 5.10
CA LYS A 50 16.76 29.92 4.80
C LYS A 50 16.07 28.94 3.88
N TRP A 51 16.84 28.16 3.13
CA TRP A 51 16.39 27.14 2.19
C TRP A 51 17.45 26.08 1.99
N ALA A 52 17.04 24.95 1.46
CA ALA A 52 17.90 23.86 1.03
C ALA A 52 17.25 23.07 -0.12
N MET A 53 18.03 22.30 -0.86
CA MET A 53 17.49 21.34 -1.84
C MET A 53 17.11 20.06 -1.14
N LEU A 54 15.94 19.52 -1.49
CA LEU A 54 15.52 18.16 -1.17
C LEU A 54 15.62 17.34 -2.44
N GLU A 55 16.59 16.45 -2.51
CA GLU A 55 16.83 15.60 -3.67
C GLU A 55 16.99 14.15 -3.23
N GLY A 56 16.40 13.22 -3.96
CA GLY A 56 16.49 11.81 -3.64
C GLY A 56 16.27 10.90 -4.84
N ASP A 57 16.86 9.71 -4.79
CA ASP A 57 16.58 8.62 -5.72
C ASP A 57 15.19 8.06 -5.37
N ILE A 58 14.31 8.02 -6.37
CA ILE A 58 12.93 7.52 -6.25
C ILE A 58 12.66 6.33 -7.18
N THR A 59 13.72 5.69 -7.66
CA THR A 59 13.61 4.54 -8.55
C THR A 59 12.73 3.45 -7.92
N GLY A 60 11.70 3.04 -8.65
CA GLY A 60 10.77 2.00 -8.19
C GLY A 60 9.79 2.41 -7.08
N ALA A 61 9.75 3.70 -6.72
CA ALA A 61 8.77 4.19 -5.75
C ALA A 61 7.34 4.07 -6.29
N GLN A 62 6.41 3.66 -5.47
CA GLN A 62 4.97 3.73 -5.75
C GLN A 62 4.33 4.95 -5.11
N GLN A 63 4.87 5.37 -3.96
CA GLN A 63 4.45 6.59 -3.29
C GLN A 63 5.65 7.43 -2.90
N LEU A 64 5.47 8.74 -2.96
CA LEU A 64 6.32 9.72 -2.29
C LEU A 64 5.63 10.22 -1.04
N ILE A 65 6.36 10.28 0.05
CA ILE A 65 5.92 10.87 1.31
C ILE A 65 6.88 12.01 1.63
N ILE A 66 6.36 13.24 1.58
CA ILE A 66 7.12 14.44 1.93
C ILE A 66 6.63 14.91 3.27
N LYS A 67 7.50 14.90 4.27
CA LYS A 67 7.23 15.39 5.62
C LYS A 67 7.93 16.72 5.85
N VAL A 68 7.24 17.65 6.49
CA VAL A 68 7.81 18.89 7.00
C VAL A 68 7.65 18.87 8.51
N SER A 69 8.76 18.77 9.23
CA SER A 69 8.81 18.80 10.69
C SER A 69 9.03 20.20 11.19
N ASN A 70 8.48 20.52 12.37
CA ASN A 70 8.70 21.77 13.10
C ASN A 70 10.03 21.79 13.88
N ALA A 71 10.92 20.85 13.64
CA ALA A 71 12.20 20.71 14.33
C ALA A 71 12.14 20.67 15.87
N GLY A 72 10.95 20.49 16.46
CA GLY A 72 10.73 20.27 17.90
C GLY A 72 10.46 21.54 18.73
N ASP A 73 10.31 22.73 18.12
CA ASP A 73 10.03 23.99 18.83
C ASP A 73 8.57 24.48 18.69
N GLY A 74 7.72 23.69 18.05
CA GLY A 74 6.32 23.99 17.78
C GLY A 74 6.11 24.50 16.36
N PHE A 75 4.86 24.52 15.91
CA PHE A 75 4.50 24.80 14.51
C PHE A 75 4.18 26.27 14.21
N ALA A 76 4.31 27.16 15.21
CA ALA A 76 3.94 28.56 15.06
C ALA A 76 4.91 29.28 14.11
N TYR A 77 4.37 29.85 13.03
CA TYR A 77 5.13 30.52 11.96
C TYR A 77 6.05 29.61 11.14
N ASP A 78 5.87 28.30 11.17
CA ASP A 78 6.60 27.35 10.35
C ASP A 78 5.96 27.18 8.97
N ARG A 79 5.70 28.32 8.31
CA ARG A 79 5.14 28.34 6.97
C ARG A 79 6.18 27.86 5.98
N ALA A 80 5.95 26.71 5.40
CA ALA A 80 6.88 25.98 4.56
C ALA A 80 6.48 26.07 3.10
N ASN A 81 7.45 26.21 2.22
CA ASN A 81 7.27 26.17 0.77
C ASN A 81 8.15 25.10 0.14
N LEU A 82 7.51 24.25 -0.67
CA LEU A 82 8.17 23.30 -1.58
C LEU A 82 8.12 23.89 -2.98
N ILE A 83 9.22 24.41 -3.44
CA ILE A 83 9.32 25.21 -4.68
C ILE A 83 9.83 24.37 -5.84
N ASN A 84 9.14 24.50 -6.99
CA ASN A 84 9.45 23.79 -8.24
C ASN A 84 9.71 22.29 -8.01
N PRO A 85 8.82 21.56 -7.29
CA PRO A 85 9.02 20.14 -7.08
C PRO A 85 8.85 19.39 -8.39
N VAL A 86 9.87 18.61 -8.78
CA VAL A 86 9.90 17.83 -10.03
C VAL A 86 10.24 16.38 -9.81
N LEU A 87 9.60 15.54 -10.62
CA LEU A 87 9.92 14.13 -10.82
C LEU A 87 10.72 14.02 -12.11
N ILE A 88 11.86 13.37 -12.09
CA ILE A 88 12.81 13.32 -13.19
C ILE A 88 12.96 11.86 -13.63
N ASP A 89 12.80 11.59 -14.92
CA ASP A 89 12.99 10.26 -15.49
C ASP A 89 14.48 9.96 -15.80
N ALA A 90 14.75 8.72 -16.24
CA ALA A 90 16.12 8.29 -16.58
C ALA A 90 16.73 9.06 -17.79
N GLN A 91 15.91 9.72 -18.60
CA GLN A 91 16.31 10.53 -19.73
C GLN A 91 16.51 12.01 -19.34
N GLY A 92 16.18 12.37 -18.09
CA GLY A 92 16.29 13.74 -17.58
C GLY A 92 15.07 14.61 -17.88
N ASN A 93 13.95 14.04 -18.36
CA ASN A 93 12.71 14.80 -18.52
C ASN A 93 12.07 15.07 -17.18
N GLU A 94 11.58 16.28 -17.00
CA GLU A 94 10.97 16.74 -15.75
C GLU A 94 9.45 16.75 -15.85
N THR A 95 8.81 16.22 -14.80
CA THR A 95 7.38 16.34 -14.58
C THR A 95 7.15 17.11 -13.29
N ALA A 96 6.45 18.23 -13.34
CA ALA A 96 6.13 19.00 -12.14
C ALA A 96 5.26 18.17 -11.20
N LEU A 97 5.67 17.99 -9.93
CA LEU A 97 4.85 17.30 -8.92
C LEU A 97 3.49 17.98 -8.74
N THR A 98 3.44 19.29 -8.90
CA THR A 98 2.20 20.08 -8.86
C THR A 98 1.22 19.75 -9.99
N SER A 99 1.62 19.03 -11.04
CA SER A 99 0.71 18.52 -12.07
C SER A 99 -0.07 17.28 -11.60
N LEU A 100 0.42 16.58 -10.57
CA LEU A 100 -0.24 15.47 -9.94
C LEU A 100 -1.14 15.93 -8.79
N GLN A 101 -2.14 15.12 -8.47
CA GLN A 101 -2.95 15.31 -7.27
C GLN A 101 -2.34 14.52 -6.12
N HIS A 102 -2.16 15.14 -4.95
CA HIS A 102 -1.79 14.39 -3.76
C HIS A 102 -2.90 13.43 -3.34
N THR A 103 -2.52 12.27 -2.84
CA THR A 103 -3.45 11.24 -2.37
C THR A 103 -4.04 11.63 -1.02
N SER A 104 -3.20 12.14 -0.13
CA SER A 104 -3.60 12.62 1.19
C SER A 104 -2.58 13.60 1.76
N TYR A 105 -2.97 14.34 2.79
CA TYR A 105 -2.04 15.10 3.63
C TYR A 105 -2.57 15.24 5.05
N THR A 106 -1.66 15.50 5.98
CA THR A 106 -1.95 16.00 7.32
C THR A 106 -1.28 17.36 7.50
N SER A 107 -1.84 18.25 8.29
CA SER A 107 -1.23 19.56 8.60
C SER A 107 -1.77 20.04 9.93
N GLU A 108 -0.90 20.54 10.79
CA GLU A 108 -1.28 21.14 12.08
C GLU A 108 -1.95 22.51 11.89
N TYR A 109 -1.62 23.22 10.83
CA TYR A 109 -2.20 24.52 10.52
C TYR A 109 -2.45 24.70 9.03
N GLY A 110 -3.62 25.22 8.70
CA GLY A 110 -4.02 25.55 7.34
C GLY A 110 -4.17 24.32 6.43
N SER A 111 -4.05 24.54 5.13
CA SER A 111 -4.17 23.51 4.10
C SER A 111 -2.98 23.57 3.17
N VAL A 112 -2.60 22.44 2.59
CA VAL A 112 -1.63 22.42 1.50
C VAL A 112 -2.22 23.12 0.28
N ARG A 113 -1.50 24.13 -0.23
CA ARG A 113 -1.95 24.99 -1.34
C ARG A 113 -1.02 24.89 -2.52
N LYS A 114 -1.59 24.62 -3.68
CA LYS A 114 -0.86 24.62 -4.94
C LYS A 114 -0.63 26.06 -5.42
N ASN A 115 0.63 26.38 -5.75
CA ASN A 115 1.06 27.66 -6.31
C ASN A 115 0.77 28.89 -5.43
N ARG A 116 0.56 28.65 -4.15
CA ARG A 116 0.30 29.63 -3.12
C ARG A 116 0.95 29.19 -1.82
N ASN A 117 1.34 30.16 -0.98
CA ASN A 117 1.75 29.85 0.38
C ASN A 117 0.54 29.40 1.23
N VAL A 118 0.76 28.92 2.45
CA VAL A 118 -0.30 28.39 3.32
C VAL A 118 -1.38 29.44 3.61
N GLU A 119 -1.05 30.73 3.63
CA GLU A 119 -2.00 31.84 3.82
C GLU A 119 -2.75 32.25 2.54
N GLY A 120 -2.43 31.62 1.38
CA GLY A 120 -3.05 31.92 0.09
C GLY A 120 -2.36 33.05 -0.69
N GLY A 121 -1.27 33.60 -0.19
CA GLY A 121 -0.42 34.58 -0.86
C GLY A 121 0.56 33.95 -1.87
N THR A 122 1.46 34.78 -2.37
CA THR A 122 2.56 34.34 -3.24
C THR A 122 3.57 33.50 -2.48
N LEU A 123 4.10 32.46 -3.10
CA LEU A 123 5.24 31.70 -2.56
C LEU A 123 6.48 32.57 -2.59
N VAL A 124 7.08 32.86 -1.45
CA VAL A 124 8.29 33.68 -1.35
C VAL A 124 9.30 32.97 -0.43
N VAL A 125 10.47 32.66 -0.94
CA VAL A 125 11.57 32.07 -0.18
C VAL A 125 12.80 32.94 -0.35
N ASP A 126 13.40 33.38 0.76
CA ASP A 126 14.57 34.27 0.80
C ASP A 126 14.40 35.50 -0.12
N GLY A 127 13.23 36.14 -0.02
CA GLY A 127 12.88 37.33 -0.80
C GLY A 127 12.56 37.09 -2.28
N LYS A 128 12.72 35.89 -2.79
CA LYS A 128 12.43 35.54 -4.19
C LYS A 128 11.02 34.92 -4.31
N SER A 129 10.24 35.45 -5.25
CA SER A 129 8.89 34.96 -5.56
C SER A 129 8.92 33.80 -6.55
N TYR A 130 7.97 32.86 -6.37
CA TYR A 130 7.81 31.68 -7.21
C TYR A 130 6.36 31.48 -7.60
N THR A 131 6.14 30.92 -8.78
CA THR A 131 4.79 30.66 -9.34
C THR A 131 4.41 29.19 -9.32
N ASN A 132 5.37 28.28 -9.12
CA ASN A 132 5.13 26.85 -9.07
C ASN A 132 5.66 26.28 -7.74
N GLY A 133 4.80 25.60 -7.00
CA GLY A 133 5.16 24.98 -5.74
C GLY A 133 3.95 24.66 -4.87
N LEU A 134 4.25 24.25 -3.64
CA LEU A 134 3.26 23.90 -2.62
C LEU A 134 3.59 24.67 -1.35
N GLY A 135 2.61 25.41 -0.82
CA GLY A 135 2.71 26.04 0.48
C GLY A 135 1.96 25.21 1.53
N MET A 136 2.56 25.06 2.70
CA MET A 136 2.05 24.29 3.82
C MET A 136 2.58 24.84 5.14
N ASN A 137 2.21 24.27 6.27
CA ASN A 137 2.80 24.59 7.57
C ASN A 137 3.31 23.30 8.22
N ALA A 138 4.40 23.33 8.95
CA ALA A 138 4.83 22.21 9.77
C ALA A 138 3.88 22.08 11.00
N GLU A 139 3.60 20.91 11.50
CA GLU A 139 3.88 19.56 10.99
C GLU A 139 2.98 19.25 9.80
N CYS A 140 3.58 18.80 8.72
CA CYS A 140 2.80 18.41 7.55
C CYS A 140 3.38 17.13 6.97
N THR A 141 2.51 16.20 6.60
CA THR A 141 2.87 15.02 5.81
C THR A 141 2.03 15.01 4.56
N LEU A 142 2.67 14.92 3.42
CA LEU A 142 2.06 14.96 2.11
C LEU A 142 2.38 13.67 1.36
N VAL A 143 1.36 12.99 0.86
CA VAL A 143 1.47 11.69 0.18
C VAL A 143 1.02 11.80 -1.27
N TYR A 144 1.85 11.31 -2.19
CA TYR A 144 1.54 11.16 -3.61
C TYR A 144 1.64 9.70 -4.03
N ASP A 145 0.57 9.16 -4.62
CA ASP A 145 0.66 7.95 -5.40
C ASP A 145 1.25 8.28 -6.77
N LEU A 146 2.33 7.63 -7.12
CA LEU A 146 2.93 7.82 -8.44
C LEU A 146 2.17 7.01 -9.51
N PRO A 147 2.07 7.51 -10.76
CA PRO A 147 1.41 6.80 -11.83
C PRO A 147 1.98 5.38 -12.02
N LYS A 148 1.12 4.39 -12.16
CA LYS A 148 1.54 3.00 -12.35
C LYS A 148 2.40 2.87 -13.62
N GLY A 149 3.59 2.27 -13.48
CA GLY A 149 4.52 2.07 -14.60
C GLY A 149 5.30 3.33 -14.99
N HIS A 150 5.37 4.34 -14.11
CA HIS A 150 6.19 5.53 -14.35
C HIS A 150 7.69 5.16 -14.46
N SER A 151 8.44 6.05 -15.12
CA SER A 151 9.90 5.93 -15.32
C SER A 151 10.72 6.89 -14.46
N TYR A 152 10.10 7.50 -13.42
CA TYR A 152 10.80 8.46 -12.57
C TYR A 152 11.88 7.78 -11.73
N VAL A 153 13.06 8.40 -11.70
CA VAL A 153 14.25 7.91 -10.97
C VAL A 153 14.74 8.91 -9.92
N ARG A 154 14.37 10.19 -10.03
CA ARG A 154 14.82 11.23 -9.10
C ARG A 154 13.70 12.23 -8.78
N PHE A 155 13.69 12.70 -7.54
CA PHE A 155 12.92 13.84 -7.08
C PHE A 155 13.85 15.00 -6.76
N SER A 156 13.42 16.23 -7.06
CA SER A 156 14.15 17.44 -6.69
C SER A 156 13.16 18.58 -6.38
N ALA A 157 13.44 19.34 -5.33
CA ALA A 157 12.69 20.53 -4.96
C ALA A 157 13.57 21.50 -4.14
N LEU A 158 13.35 22.80 -4.27
CA LEU A 158 13.85 23.78 -3.32
C LEU A 158 12.85 23.89 -2.16
N CYS A 159 13.34 23.72 -0.95
CA CYS A 159 12.57 23.78 0.29
C CYS A 159 12.99 25.00 1.10
N GLY A 160 12.03 25.73 1.66
CA GLY A 160 12.36 26.90 2.48
C GLY A 160 11.15 27.38 3.29
N TYR A 161 11.40 28.22 4.28
CA TYR A 161 10.28 28.90 4.96
C TYR A 161 9.77 30.07 4.09
N ASP A 162 8.46 30.34 4.20
CA ASP A 162 7.85 31.48 3.50
C ASP A 162 8.24 32.80 4.17
N SER A 163 8.68 33.78 3.38
CA SER A 163 9.13 35.08 3.89
C SER A 163 8.02 35.88 4.62
N SER A 164 6.74 35.46 4.52
CA SER A 164 5.67 36.03 5.32
C SER A 164 5.86 35.79 6.83
N CYS A 165 6.63 34.76 7.21
CA CYS A 165 7.02 34.51 8.60
C CYS A 165 7.78 35.70 9.19
N GLU A 166 8.70 36.29 8.41
CA GLU A 166 9.50 37.45 8.87
C GLU A 166 8.64 38.70 9.07
N ARG A 167 7.65 38.90 8.20
CA ARG A 167 6.71 40.02 8.26
C ARG A 167 5.78 39.91 9.48
N ASP A 168 5.22 38.73 9.73
CA ASP A 168 4.15 38.51 10.69
C ASP A 168 4.68 38.21 12.10
N ASN A 169 5.93 37.73 12.20
CA ASN A 169 6.64 37.56 13.47
C ASN A 169 8.04 38.20 13.39
N PRO A 170 8.23 39.39 13.93
CA PRO A 170 9.54 40.05 13.92
C PRO A 170 10.59 39.34 14.80
N SER A 171 10.18 38.46 15.72
CA SER A 171 11.11 37.61 16.48
C SER A 171 11.79 36.63 15.57
N THR A 172 13.07 36.34 15.78
CA THR A 172 13.82 35.34 15.05
C THR A 172 13.55 33.92 15.54
N SER A 173 12.87 33.74 16.68
CA SER A 173 12.51 32.44 17.23
C SER A 173 11.23 31.87 16.59
N GLY A 174 11.07 30.55 16.57
CA GLY A 174 9.84 29.88 16.20
C GLY A 174 9.59 29.77 14.68
N THR A 175 10.62 29.87 13.86
CA THR A 175 10.58 29.49 12.44
C THR A 175 11.73 28.55 12.18
N THR A 176 11.48 27.27 12.43
CA THR A 176 12.43 26.18 12.19
C THR A 176 11.71 25.01 11.53
N MET A 177 12.33 24.39 10.57
CA MET A 177 11.73 23.25 9.88
C MET A 177 12.78 22.36 9.26
N GLU A 178 12.38 21.14 8.97
CA GLU A 178 13.15 20.21 8.17
C GLU A 178 12.22 19.50 7.19
N PHE A 179 12.62 19.42 5.93
CA PHE A 179 11.92 18.61 4.93
C PHE A 179 12.58 17.26 4.80
N MET A 180 11.75 16.23 4.70
CA MET A 180 12.17 14.84 4.58
C MET A 180 11.41 14.14 3.47
N LEU A 181 12.09 13.29 2.72
CA LEU A 181 11.54 12.45 1.69
C LEU A 181 11.59 10.99 2.12
N SER A 182 10.47 10.32 2.11
CA SER A 182 10.36 8.86 2.26
C SER A 182 9.65 8.27 1.06
N LEU A 183 9.86 6.98 0.83
CA LEU A 183 9.31 6.25 -0.30
C LEU A 183 8.55 5.01 0.18
N VAL A 184 7.43 4.74 -0.46
CA VAL A 184 6.89 3.38 -0.50
C VAL A 184 7.32 2.76 -1.81
N GLN A 185 8.19 1.78 -1.74
CA GLN A 185 8.62 1.00 -2.90
C GLN A 185 7.76 -0.25 -3.04
N SER A 186 7.43 -0.61 -4.28
CA SER A 186 6.88 -1.93 -4.53
C SER A 186 8.02 -2.95 -4.42
N THR A 187 8.07 -3.64 -3.33
CA THR A 187 8.82 -4.89 -3.28
C THR A 187 7.90 -6.00 -3.79
N THR A 188 7.70 -6.08 -5.09
CA THR A 188 7.16 -7.28 -5.72
C THR A 188 8.31 -8.24 -5.97
N THR A 189 8.09 -9.51 -5.70
CA THR A 189 8.96 -10.61 -6.10
C THR A 189 8.24 -11.37 -7.20
N VAL A 190 8.92 -11.63 -8.31
CA VAL A 190 8.42 -12.59 -9.30
C VAL A 190 8.60 -13.98 -8.72
N ILE A 191 7.51 -14.74 -8.66
CA ILE A 191 7.52 -16.14 -8.24
C ILE A 191 7.19 -16.97 -9.48
N ASP A 192 8.11 -17.86 -9.83
CA ASP A 192 7.95 -18.83 -10.89
C ASP A 192 7.61 -20.19 -10.27
N PHE A 193 6.56 -20.82 -10.78
CA PHE A 193 6.14 -22.14 -10.36
C PHE A 193 6.02 -23.07 -11.57
N ASP A 194 6.73 -24.21 -11.52
CA ASP A 194 6.67 -25.23 -12.55
C ASP A 194 5.35 -26.01 -12.48
N LEU A 195 4.49 -25.81 -13.48
CA LEU A 195 3.17 -26.43 -13.57
C LEU A 195 3.24 -27.96 -13.78
N THR A 196 4.37 -28.47 -14.24
CA THR A 196 4.54 -29.94 -14.39
C THR A 196 4.51 -30.67 -13.06
N GLN A 197 4.86 -29.96 -11.94
CA GLN A 197 4.75 -30.49 -10.58
C GLN A 197 3.29 -30.75 -10.16
N LEU A 198 2.33 -30.12 -10.84
CA LEU A 198 0.89 -30.31 -10.63
C LEU A 198 0.26 -31.26 -11.66
N GLY A 199 1.10 -31.89 -12.52
CA GLY A 199 0.65 -32.88 -13.53
C GLY A 199 0.14 -32.26 -14.83
N TYR A 200 0.41 -30.95 -15.08
CA TYR A 200 0.15 -30.34 -16.38
C TYR A 200 1.27 -30.68 -17.38
N GLY A 201 0.94 -30.76 -18.67
CA GLY A 201 1.95 -30.91 -19.70
C GLY A 201 2.83 -29.66 -19.84
N ALA A 202 4.11 -29.84 -20.23
CA ALA A 202 5.03 -28.72 -20.42
C ALA A 202 4.53 -27.70 -21.47
N ASP A 203 3.81 -28.19 -22.49
CA ASP A 203 3.23 -27.39 -23.57
C ASP A 203 1.73 -27.17 -23.43
N GLU A 204 1.15 -27.56 -22.31
CA GLU A 204 -0.28 -27.40 -22.03
C GLU A 204 -0.59 -25.95 -21.66
N ASP A 205 -1.63 -25.41 -22.32
CA ASP A 205 -2.18 -24.09 -21.96
C ASP A 205 -3.10 -24.23 -20.74
N VAL A 206 -2.66 -23.69 -19.62
CA VAL A 206 -3.36 -23.77 -18.34
C VAL A 206 -4.02 -22.40 -18.04
N PRO A 207 -5.35 -22.26 -18.18
CA PRO A 207 -6.05 -21.05 -17.85
C PRO A 207 -5.90 -20.67 -16.36
N LEU A 208 -5.69 -19.40 -16.10
CA LEU A 208 -5.52 -18.83 -14.76
C LEU A 208 -6.75 -18.03 -14.35
N TYR A 209 -7.35 -18.37 -13.23
CA TYR A 209 -8.44 -17.61 -12.63
C TYR A 209 -7.99 -17.06 -11.28
N ASP A 210 -7.89 -15.73 -11.17
CA ASP A 210 -7.60 -15.05 -9.90
C ASP A 210 -8.84 -15.12 -9.01
N ILE A 211 -8.73 -15.83 -7.88
CA ILE A 211 -9.86 -16.10 -6.97
C ILE A 211 -10.31 -14.83 -6.28
N TRP A 212 -9.39 -13.91 -5.93
CA TRP A 212 -9.75 -12.66 -5.27
C TRP A 212 -10.29 -11.61 -6.23
N ALA A 213 -9.67 -11.48 -7.40
CA ALA A 213 -10.18 -10.60 -8.44
C ALA A 213 -11.43 -11.15 -9.14
N LYS A 214 -11.78 -12.43 -8.89
CA LYS A 214 -12.94 -13.16 -9.47
C LYS A 214 -12.99 -13.10 -11.00
N LYS A 215 -11.83 -13.21 -11.65
CA LYS A 215 -11.72 -13.13 -13.12
C LYS A 215 -10.60 -13.99 -13.67
N HIS A 216 -10.73 -14.37 -14.94
CA HIS A 216 -9.62 -14.93 -15.70
C HIS A 216 -8.55 -13.86 -15.95
N VAL A 217 -7.29 -14.22 -15.72
CA VAL A 217 -6.15 -13.29 -15.85
C VAL A 217 -5.15 -13.68 -16.92
N GLY A 218 -5.40 -14.80 -17.61
CA GLY A 218 -4.56 -15.27 -18.70
C GLY A 218 -4.40 -16.77 -18.71
N THR A 219 -3.33 -17.21 -19.34
CA THR A 219 -2.95 -18.63 -19.52
C THR A 219 -1.47 -18.76 -19.22
N ALA A 220 -1.07 -19.80 -18.52
CA ALA A 220 0.33 -20.15 -18.32
C ALA A 220 0.64 -21.46 -19.08
N ARG A 221 1.91 -21.62 -19.49
CA ARG A 221 2.41 -22.80 -20.17
C ARG A 221 3.74 -23.23 -19.55
N GLY A 222 3.81 -24.46 -19.07
CA GLY A 222 4.98 -25.00 -18.38
C GLY A 222 5.28 -24.34 -17.05
N THR A 223 5.37 -22.99 -17.01
CA THR A 223 5.65 -22.20 -15.81
C THR A 223 4.57 -21.14 -15.59
N LEU A 224 4.09 -21.03 -14.36
CA LEU A 224 3.29 -19.91 -13.88
C LEU A 224 4.25 -18.87 -13.28
N SER A 225 4.36 -17.69 -13.90
CA SER A 225 5.12 -16.56 -13.40
C SER A 225 4.16 -15.48 -12.89
N THR A 226 4.32 -15.01 -11.67
CA THR A 226 3.47 -13.97 -11.09
C THR A 226 4.22 -13.05 -10.13
N GLU A 227 3.89 -11.77 -10.18
CA GLU A 227 4.38 -10.80 -9.21
C GLU A 227 3.59 -10.90 -7.91
N VAL A 228 4.28 -11.09 -6.80
CA VAL A 228 3.70 -11.10 -5.46
C VAL A 228 4.29 -9.94 -4.66
N PRO A 229 3.46 -9.02 -4.14
CA PRO A 229 3.92 -7.93 -3.30
C PRO A 229 4.56 -8.45 -2.00
N LYS A 230 5.47 -7.67 -1.41
CA LYS A 230 5.98 -7.94 -0.05
C LYS A 230 4.80 -8.15 0.91
N HIS A 231 4.85 -9.23 1.70
CA HIS A 231 3.76 -9.66 2.58
C HIS A 231 2.42 -9.94 1.86
N GLY A 232 2.46 -10.05 0.53
CA GLY A 232 1.30 -10.37 -0.29
C GLY A 232 1.19 -11.87 -0.54
N VAL A 233 0.06 -12.25 -1.11
CA VAL A 233 -0.21 -13.59 -1.61
C VAL A 233 -1.03 -13.48 -2.89
N ARG A 234 -0.87 -14.44 -3.78
CA ARG A 234 -1.71 -14.63 -4.97
C ARG A 234 -2.35 -16.01 -4.89
N LEU A 235 -3.63 -16.08 -5.24
CA LEU A 235 -4.36 -17.34 -5.23
C LEU A 235 -5.04 -17.53 -6.58
N PHE A 236 -4.62 -18.57 -7.29
CA PHE A 236 -5.16 -18.91 -8.60
C PHE A 236 -5.86 -20.27 -8.57
N ARG A 237 -6.98 -20.36 -9.27
CA ARG A 237 -7.49 -21.64 -9.76
C ARG A 237 -6.87 -21.88 -11.13
N LEU A 238 -6.27 -23.07 -11.29
CA LEU A 238 -5.59 -23.47 -12.50
C LEU A 238 -6.49 -24.37 -13.35
N GLY A 239 -6.48 -24.15 -14.66
CA GLY A 239 -7.23 -24.96 -15.62
C GLY A 239 -8.74 -24.77 -15.54
N ASN A 240 -9.43 -25.45 -16.45
CA ASN A 240 -10.88 -25.53 -16.47
C ASN A 240 -11.42 -26.74 -15.67
N LYS A 241 -10.52 -27.56 -15.15
CA LYS A 241 -10.92 -28.68 -14.30
C LYS A 241 -11.46 -28.07 -13.00
N VAL A 242 -12.75 -28.14 -12.85
CA VAL A 242 -13.37 -28.01 -11.53
C VAL A 242 -12.92 -29.23 -10.77
N ALA A 243 -11.82 -29.12 -10.04
CA ALA A 243 -11.45 -30.13 -9.05
C ALA A 243 -12.39 -29.92 -7.85
N ASP A 244 -13.68 -30.12 -8.08
CA ASP A 244 -14.51 -30.54 -6.98
C ASP A 244 -14.15 -32.03 -6.79
N GLY A 245 -13.61 -32.35 -5.63
CA GLY A 245 -13.30 -33.75 -5.28
C GLY A 245 -14.51 -34.69 -5.33
N ILE A 246 -15.60 -34.25 -5.90
CA ILE A 246 -16.89 -34.94 -6.12
C ILE A 246 -16.92 -35.60 -7.52
N GLU A 247 -16.30 -35.02 -8.57
CA GLU A 247 -16.29 -35.66 -9.90
C GLU A 247 -15.43 -36.92 -9.94
N HIS A 248 -14.33 -37.00 -9.23
CA HIS A 248 -13.56 -38.23 -9.09
C HIS A 248 -14.34 -39.30 -8.31
N MET A 249 -15.31 -38.95 -7.49
CA MET A 249 -16.15 -39.90 -6.76
C MET A 249 -17.29 -40.47 -7.60
N LYS A 250 -17.76 -39.80 -8.68
CA LYS A 250 -18.80 -40.26 -9.55
C LYS A 250 -18.33 -41.37 -10.51
N ASN A 251 -17.06 -41.40 -10.89
CA ASN A 251 -16.52 -42.36 -11.82
C ASN A 251 -16.03 -43.69 -11.19
N ASP A 252 -15.86 -43.73 -9.86
CA ASP A 252 -15.39 -44.91 -9.15
C ASP A 252 -16.51 -45.94 -8.86
N LEU A 253 -17.78 -45.64 -9.20
CA LEU A 253 -18.90 -46.59 -9.03
C LEU A 253 -18.90 -47.72 -10.07
N THR A 254 -18.06 -47.66 -11.12
CA THR A 254 -17.98 -48.68 -12.17
C THR A 254 -16.80 -49.64 -12.04
N GLY A 255 -15.92 -49.49 -11.05
CA GLY A 255 -14.80 -50.38 -10.76
C GLY A 255 -14.82 -50.82 -9.31
N ASP A 256 -14.43 -52.04 -9.01
CA ASP A 256 -14.16 -52.77 -7.75
C ASP A 256 -14.59 -52.21 -6.35
N ALA A 257 -15.11 -50.97 -6.30
CA ALA A 257 -15.62 -50.39 -5.07
C ALA A 257 -16.93 -51.01 -4.55
N ALA A 258 -17.55 -51.91 -5.36
CA ALA A 258 -18.84 -52.52 -5.01
C ALA A 258 -18.76 -53.59 -3.91
N SER A 259 -17.55 -54.01 -3.47
CA SER A 259 -17.37 -55.12 -2.53
C SER A 259 -16.76 -54.72 -1.18
N GLY A 260 -16.57 -53.47 -0.88
CA GLY A 260 -16.01 -52.99 0.39
C GLY A 260 -17.04 -52.73 1.48
N ALA A 261 -16.61 -52.74 2.76
CA ALA A 261 -17.48 -52.37 3.88
C ALA A 261 -18.00 -50.95 3.68
N ILE A 262 -19.32 -50.76 3.82
CA ILE A 262 -19.99 -49.46 3.68
C ILE A 262 -20.20 -48.86 5.09
N THR A 263 -19.76 -47.64 5.26
CA THR A 263 -19.96 -46.89 6.50
C THR A 263 -20.49 -45.48 6.22
N THR A 264 -21.30 -44.94 7.15
CA THR A 264 -21.66 -43.52 7.15
C THR A 264 -20.46 -42.68 7.53
N LEU A 265 -20.53 -41.36 7.32
CA LEU A 265 -19.48 -40.41 7.76
C LEU A 265 -19.29 -40.43 9.30
N GLN A 266 -20.31 -40.85 10.05
CA GLN A 266 -20.26 -41.04 11.52
C GLN A 266 -19.65 -42.39 11.93
N GLY A 267 -19.19 -43.20 10.96
CA GLY A 267 -18.55 -44.49 11.23
C GLY A 267 -19.50 -45.66 11.41
N MET A 268 -20.82 -45.47 11.22
CA MET A 268 -21.80 -46.55 11.32
C MET A 268 -21.71 -47.45 10.12
N ARG A 269 -21.48 -48.78 10.29
CA ARG A 269 -21.44 -49.76 9.28
C ARG A 269 -22.83 -50.11 8.76
N LEU A 270 -23.02 -50.10 7.42
CA LEU A 270 -24.27 -50.39 6.78
C LEU A 270 -24.20 -51.78 6.11
N ASN A 271 -25.21 -52.61 6.33
CA ASN A 271 -25.39 -53.93 5.65
C ASN A 271 -26.26 -53.70 4.41
N ALA A 272 -25.76 -52.98 3.44
CA ALA A 272 -26.46 -52.67 2.19
C ALA A 272 -25.50 -52.78 1.00
N SER A 273 -26.04 -52.99 -0.20
CA SER A 273 -25.23 -52.84 -1.41
C SER A 273 -25.12 -51.38 -1.80
N ALA A 274 -24.04 -50.99 -2.46
CA ALA A 274 -23.85 -49.63 -2.93
C ALA A 274 -25.01 -49.10 -3.81
N ALA A 275 -25.65 -50.01 -4.55
CA ALA A 275 -26.79 -49.71 -5.41
C ALA A 275 -28.13 -49.49 -4.66
N SER A 276 -28.20 -49.85 -3.39
CA SER A 276 -29.42 -49.74 -2.56
C SER A 276 -29.31 -48.67 -1.49
N LEU A 277 -28.26 -47.85 -1.52
CA LEU A 277 -28.09 -46.75 -0.55
C LEU A 277 -28.96 -45.56 -0.93
N PRO A 278 -29.56 -44.90 0.03
CA PRO A 278 -30.13 -43.57 -0.18
C PRO A 278 -29.12 -42.57 -0.68
N GLU A 279 -29.60 -41.53 -1.37
CA GLU A 279 -28.75 -40.37 -1.74
C GLU A 279 -27.96 -39.87 -0.52
N GLY A 280 -26.64 -39.71 -0.65
CA GLY A 280 -25.81 -39.29 0.46
C GLY A 280 -24.33 -39.63 0.28
N LEU A 281 -23.51 -39.18 1.24
CA LEU A 281 -22.06 -39.38 1.27
C LEU A 281 -21.70 -40.56 2.19
N TYR A 282 -21.01 -41.54 1.69
CA TYR A 282 -20.63 -42.79 2.37
C TYR A 282 -19.14 -43.07 2.25
N ILE A 283 -18.61 -43.93 3.11
CA ILE A 283 -17.29 -44.51 2.99
C ILE A 283 -17.46 -45.94 2.54
N ILE A 284 -17.04 -46.26 1.34
CA ILE A 284 -17.11 -47.59 0.71
C ILE A 284 -15.69 -48.07 0.40
N GLY A 285 -15.30 -49.23 0.98
CA GLY A 285 -13.93 -49.73 0.79
C GLY A 285 -12.82 -48.77 1.23
N GLY A 286 -13.09 -47.92 2.24
CA GLY A 286 -12.16 -46.90 2.76
C GLY A 286 -12.13 -45.59 1.96
N ARG A 287 -12.97 -45.47 0.92
CA ARG A 287 -13.05 -44.24 0.09
C ARG A 287 -14.36 -43.52 0.29
N LYS A 288 -14.36 -42.17 0.22
CA LYS A 288 -15.60 -41.39 0.24
C LYS A 288 -16.30 -41.49 -1.09
N VAL A 289 -17.57 -41.85 -1.08
CA VAL A 289 -18.40 -42.05 -2.27
C VAL A 289 -19.72 -41.32 -2.09
N LEU A 290 -20.08 -40.50 -3.08
CA LEU A 290 -21.39 -39.83 -3.13
C LEU A 290 -22.34 -40.77 -3.92
N VAL A 291 -23.41 -41.18 -3.27
CA VAL A 291 -24.52 -41.87 -3.89
C VAL A 291 -25.54 -40.83 -4.34
N PRO A 292 -25.84 -40.75 -5.66
CA PRO A 292 -26.76 -39.73 -6.18
C PRO A 292 -28.21 -39.97 -5.79
#